data_fc7e14b9f345e115eed5f1e46b21f713
#
_entry.id   fc7e14b9f345e115eed5f1e46b21f713
#
_cell.length_a   1.000
_cell.length_b   1.000
_cell.length_c   1.000
_cell.angle_alpha   90.00
_cell.angle_beta   90.00
_cell.angle_gamma   90.00
#
_symmetry.space_group_name_H-M   'P 1'
#
loop_
_entity.id
_entity.type
_entity.pdbx_description
1 polymer ?
#
loop_
_entity_poly.entity_id
_entity_poly.type
_entity_poly.pdbx_seq_one_letter_code
_entity_poly.pdbx_strand_id
1 'polypeptide(L)'
;MKNRATVICSFFLITSALAQGYRPKQGYVPDSATAVKIAEAVLIPVYGKEHIESEEPFTAKLKNEVWTVQGTLHCPDGKANCLGGVAEVQISKDDARILSMSHGK
;
A
#
# COMPACT_ATOMS: atom_id res chain seq x y z
N MET A 1 -32.04 10.88 50.60
CA MET A 1 -31.78 10.69 50.33
C MET A 1 -31.15 10.37 49.42
N LYS A 2 -30.88 10.07 49.12
CA LYS A 2 -30.41 9.76 48.58
C LYS A 2 -30.08 9.44 47.55
N ASN A 3 -29.74 9.15 46.83
CA ASN A 3 -29.57 8.84 45.99
C ASN A 3 -29.00 8.61 45.07
N ARG A 4 -28.63 8.33 44.55
CA ARG A 4 -28.10 8.11 43.91
C ARG A 4 -27.76 7.90 42.86
N ALA A 5 -27.25 7.68 42.21
CA ALA A 5 -27.03 7.64 41.30
C ALA A 5 -26.34 7.10 40.46
N THR A 6 -26.11 6.81 40.01
CA THR A 6 -25.62 6.32 39.41
C THR A 6 -25.16 5.75 38.47
N VAL A 7 -24.64 5.58 38.04
CA VAL A 7 -24.36 4.90 37.23
C VAL A 7 -24.27 4.94 35.98
N ILE A 8 -23.83 4.89 35.26
CA ILE A 8 -23.76 5.14 34.04
C ILE A 8 -22.55 4.76 33.34
N CYS A 9 -21.53 4.23 33.70
CA CYS A 9 -20.28 3.89 33.07
C CYS A 9 -20.37 2.86 32.01
N SER A 10 -21.41 2.07 31.99
CA SER A 10 -21.46 0.97 31.04
C SER A 10 -21.51 1.41 29.59
N PHE A 11 -21.93 2.62 29.33
CA PHE A 11 -21.97 3.08 27.96
C PHE A 11 -20.62 3.14 27.30
N PHE A 12 -19.60 3.52 28.03
CA PHE A 12 -18.27 3.64 27.44
C PHE A 12 -17.73 2.32 26.97
N LEU A 13 -18.01 1.26 27.66
CA LEU A 13 -17.54 -0.05 27.27
C LEU A 13 -18.12 -0.48 25.94
N ILE A 14 -19.39 -0.21 25.73
CA ILE A 14 -20.06 -0.57 24.49
C ILE A 14 -19.50 0.22 23.34
N THR A 15 -19.20 1.51 23.55
CA THR A 15 -18.65 2.35 22.52
C THR A 15 -17.28 1.85 22.07
N SER A 16 -16.45 1.42 23.01
CA SER A 16 -15.14 0.89 22.67
C SER A 16 -15.23 -0.34 21.79
N ALA A 17 -16.17 -1.22 22.08
CA ALA A 17 -16.35 -2.42 21.28
C ALA A 17 -16.72 -2.09 19.85
N LEU A 18 -17.46 -1.01 19.63
CA LEU A 18 -17.90 -0.62 18.30
C LEU A 18 -16.78 0.10 17.50
N ALA A 19 -15.69 0.44 18.16
CA ALA A 19 -14.61 1.15 17.49
C ALA A 19 -13.60 0.25 16.80
N GLN A 20 -13.82 -1.05 16.80
CA GLN A 20 -12.90 -1.97 16.14
C GLN A 20 -12.93 -1.80 14.64
N GLY A 21 -11.75 -1.85 14.03
CA GLY A 21 -11.64 -1.73 12.60
C GLY A 21 -12.08 -2.98 11.86
N TYR A 22 -12.22 -2.84 10.57
CA TYR A 22 -12.59 -3.93 9.68
C TYR A 22 -11.33 -4.45 8.97
N ARG A 23 -11.18 -5.77 8.90
CA ARG A 23 -10.10 -6.37 8.14
C ARG A 23 -10.69 -7.33 7.10
N PRO A 24 -10.48 -7.06 5.81
CA PRO A 24 -11.01 -7.95 4.77
C PRO A 24 -10.36 -9.33 4.84
N LYS A 25 -11.12 -10.35 4.48
CA LYS A 25 -10.60 -11.71 4.51
C LYS A 25 -9.40 -11.91 3.59
N GLN A 26 -9.40 -11.23 2.45
CA GLN A 26 -8.31 -11.37 1.49
C GLN A 26 -7.21 -10.34 1.70
N GLY A 27 -7.22 -9.66 2.85
CA GLY A 27 -6.24 -8.64 3.15
C GLY A 27 -6.62 -7.29 2.60
N TYR A 28 -5.85 -6.26 3.00
CA TYR A 28 -6.12 -4.90 2.54
C TYR A 28 -5.67 -4.68 1.11
N VAL A 29 -4.84 -5.56 0.55
CA VAL A 29 -4.35 -5.42 -0.82
C VAL A 29 -4.71 -6.68 -1.60
N PRO A 30 -5.99 -6.84 -1.95
CA PRO A 30 -6.46 -8.12 -2.51
C PRO A 30 -6.08 -8.36 -3.96
N ASP A 31 -5.74 -7.30 -4.71
CA ASP A 31 -5.50 -7.45 -6.14
C ASP A 31 -4.35 -6.56 -6.60
N SER A 32 -3.88 -6.82 -7.83
CA SER A 32 -2.74 -6.11 -8.38
C SER A 32 -3.02 -4.62 -8.61
N ALA A 33 -4.24 -4.28 -9.00
CA ALA A 33 -4.58 -2.88 -9.23
C ALA A 33 -4.45 -2.06 -7.95
N THR A 34 -4.89 -2.62 -6.82
CA THR A 34 -4.74 -1.96 -5.52
C THR A 34 -3.27 -1.82 -5.16
N ALA A 35 -2.49 -2.89 -5.39
CA ALA A 35 -1.05 -2.86 -5.09
C ALA A 35 -0.34 -1.76 -5.89
N VAL A 36 -0.68 -1.63 -7.17
CA VAL A 36 -0.07 -0.60 -8.02
C VAL A 36 -0.40 0.79 -7.51
N LYS A 37 -1.65 1.03 -7.12
CA LYS A 37 -2.03 2.35 -6.61
C LYS A 37 -1.29 2.71 -5.33
N ILE A 38 -1.17 1.75 -4.43
CA ILE A 38 -0.43 1.98 -3.18
C ILE A 38 1.03 2.27 -3.50
N ALA A 39 1.62 1.48 -4.39
CA ALA A 39 3.03 1.65 -4.74
C ALA A 39 3.28 3.04 -5.31
N GLU A 40 2.48 3.48 -6.27
CA GLU A 40 2.68 4.80 -6.84
C GLU A 40 2.50 5.89 -5.79
N ALA A 41 1.52 5.73 -4.91
CA ALA A 41 1.26 6.72 -3.87
C ALA A 41 2.44 6.90 -2.92
N VAL A 42 3.17 5.83 -2.62
CA VAL A 42 4.32 5.93 -1.72
C VAL A 42 5.63 6.24 -2.44
N LEU A 43 5.72 5.93 -3.74
CA LEU A 43 6.91 6.23 -4.52
C LEU A 43 7.00 7.70 -4.89
N ILE A 44 5.87 8.34 -5.15
CA ILE A 44 5.85 9.72 -5.60
C ILE A 44 6.52 10.68 -4.61
N PRO A 45 6.23 10.62 -3.32
CA PRO A 45 6.91 11.52 -2.37
C PRO A 45 8.42 11.32 -2.31
N VAL A 46 8.90 10.13 -2.66
CA VAL A 46 10.33 9.82 -2.58
C VAL A 46 11.07 10.21 -3.86
N TYR A 47 10.50 9.87 -5.00
CA TYR A 47 11.21 10.02 -6.28
C TYR A 47 10.63 11.10 -7.18
N GLY A 48 9.47 11.67 -6.81
CA GLY A 48 8.84 12.71 -7.60
C GLY A 48 7.77 12.19 -8.54
N LYS A 49 6.71 12.98 -8.70
CA LYS A 49 5.56 12.59 -9.48
C LYS A 49 5.89 12.36 -10.95
N GLU A 50 6.59 13.31 -11.56
CA GLU A 50 6.97 13.18 -12.97
C GLU A 50 7.82 11.96 -13.23
N HIS A 51 8.78 11.72 -12.34
CA HIS A 51 9.67 10.58 -12.51
C HIS A 51 8.89 9.28 -12.43
N ILE A 52 8.04 9.15 -11.42
CA ILE A 52 7.29 7.91 -11.25
C ILE A 52 6.29 7.71 -12.38
N GLU A 53 5.63 8.77 -12.83
CA GLU A 53 4.70 8.63 -13.94
C GLU A 53 5.42 8.23 -15.23
N SER A 54 6.69 8.63 -15.37
CA SER A 54 7.45 8.23 -16.56
C SER A 54 7.76 6.74 -16.58
N GLU A 55 7.59 6.05 -15.46
CA GLU A 55 7.83 4.60 -15.38
C GLU A 55 6.54 3.79 -15.51
N GLU A 56 5.42 4.44 -15.76
CA GLU A 56 4.16 3.70 -15.96
C GLU A 56 4.17 2.95 -17.27
N PRO A 57 3.51 1.81 -17.35
CA PRO A 57 2.68 1.24 -16.32
C PRO A 57 3.48 0.45 -15.28
N PHE A 58 3.02 0.47 -14.05
CA PHE A 58 3.57 -0.37 -13.02
C PHE A 58 2.86 -1.71 -13.03
N THR A 59 3.60 -2.76 -12.73
CA THR A 59 3.05 -4.11 -12.68
C THR A 59 3.29 -4.70 -11.31
N ALA A 60 2.37 -5.55 -10.87
CA ALA A 60 2.44 -6.16 -9.56
C ALA A 60 2.37 -7.68 -9.68
N LYS A 61 3.22 -8.37 -8.95
CA LYS A 61 3.23 -9.83 -8.88
C LYS A 61 3.14 -10.26 -7.43
N LEU A 62 2.32 -11.25 -7.18
CA LEU A 62 2.11 -11.78 -5.84
C LEU A 62 2.92 -13.05 -5.63
N LYS A 63 3.66 -13.09 -4.54
CA LYS A 63 4.39 -14.29 -4.15
C LYS A 63 4.50 -14.32 -2.64
N ASN A 64 4.08 -15.42 -2.02
CA ASN A 64 4.16 -15.59 -0.57
C ASN A 64 3.53 -14.42 0.19
N GLU A 65 2.33 -14.03 -0.25
CA GLU A 65 1.56 -12.96 0.38
C GLU A 65 2.24 -11.59 0.33
N VAL A 66 3.17 -11.42 -0.61
CA VAL A 66 3.86 -10.14 -0.81
C VAL A 66 3.71 -9.73 -2.27
N TRP A 67 3.21 -8.51 -2.47
CA TRP A 67 3.16 -7.90 -3.79
C TRP A 67 4.49 -7.22 -4.08
N THR A 68 5.09 -7.54 -5.22
CA THR A 68 6.25 -6.81 -5.73
C THR A 68 5.76 -5.98 -6.90
N VAL A 69 5.86 -4.67 -6.77
CA VAL A 69 5.38 -3.72 -7.77
C VAL A 69 6.58 -3.03 -8.40
N GLN A 70 6.67 -3.08 -9.72
CA GLN A 70 7.80 -2.49 -10.44
C GLN A 70 7.32 -1.59 -11.55
N GLY A 71 8.09 -0.53 -11.79
CA GLY A 71 7.86 0.33 -12.94
C GLY A 71 8.34 -0.31 -14.22
N THR A 72 8.11 0.37 -15.34
CA THR A 72 8.53 -0.09 -16.65
C THR A 72 9.68 0.79 -17.13
N LEU A 73 10.74 0.14 -17.61
CA LEU A 73 11.85 0.87 -18.22
C LEU A 73 11.49 1.15 -19.66
N HIS A 74 11.45 2.44 -20.02
CA HIS A 74 11.16 2.86 -21.38
C HIS A 74 12.45 3.26 -22.06
N CYS A 75 12.84 2.49 -23.07
CA CYS A 75 14.08 2.73 -23.79
C CYS A 75 13.82 3.65 -24.96
N PRO A 76 14.68 4.65 -25.17
CA PRO A 76 14.50 5.55 -26.29
C PRO A 76 14.70 4.83 -27.63
N ASP A 77 14.04 5.35 -28.66
CA ASP A 77 14.20 4.87 -30.04
C ASP A 77 13.91 3.39 -30.22
N GLY A 78 13.04 2.83 -29.36
CA GLY A 78 12.63 1.45 -29.47
C GLY A 78 13.71 0.42 -29.22
N LYS A 79 14.82 0.82 -28.66
CA LYS A 79 15.90 -0.11 -28.37
C LYS A 79 15.51 -1.03 -27.22
N ALA A 80 15.81 -2.32 -27.34
CA ALA A 80 15.47 -3.29 -26.32
C ALA A 80 16.43 -3.25 -25.13
N ASN A 81 17.66 -2.76 -25.34
CA ASN A 81 18.68 -2.79 -24.31
C ASN A 81 19.15 -1.38 -23.99
N CYS A 82 18.44 -0.69 -23.14
CA CYS A 82 18.92 0.58 -22.61
C CYS A 82 19.35 0.38 -21.17
N LEU A 83 20.19 1.29 -20.70
CA LEU A 83 20.63 1.30 -19.32
C LEU A 83 19.65 2.05 -18.47
N GLY A 84 19.51 1.64 -17.24
CA GLY A 84 18.65 2.32 -16.30
C GLY A 84 17.96 1.31 -15.40
N GLY A 85 17.32 1.82 -14.37
CA GLY A 85 16.57 1.00 -13.46
C GLY A 85 15.17 1.52 -13.31
N VAL A 86 14.38 0.81 -12.52
CA VAL A 86 13.01 1.20 -12.24
C VAL A 86 12.77 1.15 -10.75
N ALA A 87 11.74 1.87 -10.32
CA ALA A 87 11.32 1.84 -8.93
C ALA A 87 10.64 0.51 -8.62
N GLU A 88 10.83 0.04 -7.40
CA GLU A 88 10.23 -1.20 -6.94
C GLU A 88 9.78 -1.04 -5.51
N VAL A 89 8.59 -1.57 -5.20
CA VAL A 89 8.04 -1.56 -3.86
C VAL A 89 7.52 -2.94 -3.55
N GLN A 90 7.81 -3.43 -2.35
CA GLN A 90 7.19 -4.66 -1.85
C GLN A 90 6.17 -4.31 -0.78
N ILE A 91 4.98 -4.89 -0.90
CA ILE A 91 3.83 -4.55 -0.07
C ILE A 91 3.21 -5.83 0.48
N SER A 92 2.96 -5.86 1.78
CA SER A 92 2.26 -6.98 2.38
C SER A 92 0.81 -7.01 1.91
N LYS A 93 0.39 -8.15 1.39
CA LYS A 93 -1.00 -8.31 0.94
C LYS A 93 -1.97 -8.16 2.09
N ASP A 94 -1.61 -8.65 3.26
CA ASP A 94 -2.52 -8.70 4.40
C ASP A 94 -2.80 -7.33 5.00
N ASP A 95 -1.75 -6.58 5.32
CA ASP A 95 -1.93 -5.33 6.06
C ASP A 95 -1.43 -4.09 5.32
N ALA A 96 -1.05 -4.23 4.05
CA ALA A 96 -0.61 -3.12 3.20
C ALA A 96 0.70 -2.48 3.68
N ARG A 97 1.45 -3.15 4.56
CA ARG A 97 2.70 -2.61 5.06
C ARG A 97 3.73 -2.56 3.94
N ILE A 98 4.47 -1.47 3.87
CA ILE A 98 5.55 -1.35 2.91
C ILE A 98 6.76 -2.09 3.45
N LEU A 99 7.17 -3.14 2.76
CA LEU A 99 8.26 -4.00 3.22
C LEU A 99 9.60 -3.55 2.69
N SER A 100 9.65 -3.01 1.49
CA SER A 100 10.88 -2.47 0.93
C SER A 100 10.56 -1.52 -0.20
N MET A 101 11.49 -0.63 -0.48
CA MET A 101 11.38 0.33 -1.57
C MET A 101 12.78 0.58 -2.09
N SER A 102 12.94 0.53 -3.42
CA SER A 102 14.24 0.75 -4.03
C SER A 102 14.06 1.29 -5.44
N HIS A 103 15.16 1.79 -5.98
CA HIS A 103 15.20 2.24 -7.38
C HIS A 103 16.52 1.78 -7.96
N GLY A 104 16.45 1.06 -9.06
CA GLY A 104 17.65 0.63 -9.76
C GLY A 104 18.38 1.79 -10.42
N LYS A 105 19.55 1.52 -10.87
CA LYS A 105 20.38 2.53 -11.54
C LYS A 105 20.24 2.46 -13.04
#